data_e87c65b20c43568d2a48361062bead35
#
_entry.id   e87c65b20c43568d2a48361062bead35
#
_cell.length_a   1.000
_cell.length_b   1.000
_cell.length_c   1.000
_cell.angle_alpha   90.00
_cell.angle_beta   90.00
_cell.angle_gamma   90.00
#
_symmetry.space_group_name_H-M   'P 1'
#
loop_
_entity.id
_entity.type
_entity.pdbx_description
1 polymer ?
#
loop_
_entity_poly.entity_id
_entity_poly.type
_entity_poly.pdbx_seq_one_letter_code
_entity_poly.pdbx_strand_id
1 'polypeptide(L)'
;MSFELQKTQLAQLIPGNKEVDAWYDALVEVMPKYGINTERRAAHFISQCAHESNNFRSLSENLNYSEKALNAVFGRYFGSAAHKRNAADYARNPEKIANYVYMDEFRKYKMGNVQEGDGWKFRGRGLKQLTGRENYTKFGRSINISAEEAAVYVATPAGAVESACWFWDANNLNSIA
;
A
#
# COMPACT_ATOMS: atom_id res chain seq x y z
N MET A 1 -24.01 13.54 -18.73
CA MET A 1 -23.34 14.35 -17.69
C MET A 1 -22.18 13.52 -17.15
N SER A 2 -20.98 14.07 -17.09
CA SER A 2 -19.84 13.39 -16.45
C SER A 2 -20.08 13.34 -14.95
N PHE A 3 -19.72 12.23 -14.32
CA PHE A 3 -19.72 12.12 -12.85
C PHE A 3 -18.72 13.11 -12.25
N GLU A 4 -19.13 13.80 -11.21
CA GLU A 4 -18.28 14.72 -10.43
C GLU A 4 -18.40 14.36 -8.94
N LEU A 5 -17.31 13.90 -8.35
CA LEU A 5 -17.24 13.61 -6.91
C LEU A 5 -17.39 14.92 -6.12
N GLN A 6 -18.30 14.93 -5.16
CA GLN A 6 -18.43 16.06 -4.23
C GLN A 6 -17.64 15.82 -2.95
N LYS A 7 -16.98 16.85 -2.43
CA LYS A 7 -16.19 16.76 -1.19
C LYS A 7 -17.01 16.27 0.01
N THR A 8 -18.28 16.70 0.08
CA THR A 8 -19.22 16.26 1.12
C THR A 8 -19.53 14.76 1.05
N GLN A 9 -19.62 14.21 -0.17
CA GLN A 9 -19.78 12.77 -0.37
C GLN A 9 -18.53 12.00 0.10
N LEU A 10 -17.33 12.50 -0.25
CA LEU A 10 -16.09 11.88 0.21
C LEU A 10 -16.00 11.89 1.73
N ALA A 11 -16.34 13.00 2.39
CA ALA A 11 -16.32 13.08 3.85
C ALA A 11 -17.23 12.04 4.53
N GLN A 12 -18.34 11.67 3.88
CA GLN A 12 -19.24 10.61 4.35
C GLN A 12 -18.65 9.20 4.11
N LEU A 13 -17.91 9.02 3.01
CA LEU A 13 -17.29 7.73 2.65
C LEU A 13 -16.05 7.41 3.49
N ILE A 14 -15.32 8.43 3.97
CA ILE A 14 -14.13 8.28 4.82
C ILE A 14 -14.30 8.98 6.18
N PRO A 15 -15.29 8.55 6.99
CA PRO A 15 -15.64 9.23 8.23
C PRO A 15 -14.45 9.27 9.20
N GLY A 16 -14.27 10.44 9.84
CA GLY A 16 -13.20 10.67 10.81
C GLY A 16 -11.81 10.92 10.18
N ASN A 17 -11.69 10.98 8.87
CA ASN A 17 -10.47 11.43 8.22
C ASN A 17 -10.36 12.96 8.35
N LYS A 18 -9.20 13.46 8.75
CA LYS A 18 -8.94 14.90 8.97
C LYS A 18 -8.36 15.60 7.74
N GLU A 19 -7.98 14.84 6.72
CA GLU A 19 -7.30 15.30 5.51
C GLU A 19 -8.20 15.16 4.25
N VAL A 20 -9.52 15.29 4.43
CA VAL A 20 -10.50 15.12 3.35
C VAL A 20 -10.18 15.98 2.13
N ASP A 21 -9.68 17.21 2.33
CA ASP A 21 -9.34 18.13 1.24
C ASP A 21 -8.22 17.57 0.36
N ALA A 22 -7.13 17.12 0.97
CA ALA A 22 -6.00 16.54 0.24
C ALA A 22 -6.39 15.24 -0.51
N TRP A 23 -7.25 14.42 0.09
CA TRP A 23 -7.77 13.22 -0.54
C TRP A 23 -8.73 13.53 -1.69
N TYR A 24 -9.59 14.52 -1.51
CA TYR A 24 -10.50 14.97 -2.56
C TYR A 24 -9.72 15.45 -3.77
N ASP A 25 -8.76 16.35 -3.59
CA ASP A 25 -7.94 16.89 -4.66
C ASP A 25 -7.21 15.79 -5.43
N ALA A 26 -6.61 14.83 -4.71
CA ALA A 26 -5.93 13.68 -5.31
C ALA A 26 -6.90 12.78 -6.12
N LEU A 27 -8.08 12.48 -5.58
CA LEU A 27 -9.07 11.62 -6.24
C LEU A 27 -9.62 12.27 -7.52
N VAL A 28 -9.99 13.55 -7.46
CA VAL A 28 -10.57 14.27 -8.64
C VAL A 28 -9.55 14.40 -9.75
N GLU A 29 -8.28 14.59 -9.41
CA GLU A 29 -7.20 14.70 -10.40
C GLU A 29 -6.86 13.35 -11.03
N VAL A 30 -6.77 12.29 -10.23
CA VAL A 30 -6.17 11.03 -10.68
C VAL A 30 -7.18 10.03 -11.22
N MET A 31 -8.34 9.83 -10.58
CA MET A 31 -9.32 8.82 -11.00
C MET A 31 -9.70 8.88 -12.49
N PRO A 32 -9.95 10.06 -13.08
CA PRO A 32 -10.31 10.15 -14.51
C PRO A 32 -9.24 9.64 -15.46
N LYS A 33 -7.95 9.78 -15.09
CA LYS A 33 -6.79 9.31 -15.89
C LYS A 33 -6.79 7.79 -16.06
N TYR A 34 -7.43 7.07 -15.13
CA TYR A 34 -7.55 5.61 -15.12
C TYR A 34 -8.98 5.10 -15.43
N GLY A 35 -9.79 5.95 -16.06
CA GLY A 35 -11.16 5.58 -16.48
C GLY A 35 -12.15 5.36 -15.33
N ILE A 36 -11.81 5.81 -14.11
CA ILE A 36 -12.72 5.81 -12.95
C ILE A 36 -13.53 7.11 -12.99
N ASN A 37 -14.47 7.18 -13.92
CA ASN A 37 -15.17 8.40 -14.33
C ASN A 37 -16.68 8.28 -14.31
N THR A 38 -17.22 7.24 -13.70
CA THR A 38 -18.66 7.08 -13.42
C THR A 38 -18.91 7.00 -11.93
N GLU A 39 -20.10 7.37 -11.49
CA GLU A 39 -20.49 7.28 -10.09
C GLU A 39 -20.27 5.86 -9.52
N ARG A 40 -20.69 4.85 -10.26
CA ARG A 40 -20.56 3.46 -9.88
C ARG A 40 -19.09 3.04 -9.69
N ARG A 41 -18.22 3.34 -10.67
CA ARG A 41 -16.79 3.03 -10.59
C ARG A 41 -16.11 3.75 -9.43
N ALA A 42 -16.41 5.04 -9.26
CA ALA A 42 -15.87 5.82 -8.16
C ALA A 42 -16.32 5.29 -6.79
N ALA A 43 -17.61 4.93 -6.65
CA ALA A 43 -18.13 4.35 -5.41
C ALA A 43 -17.43 3.03 -5.07
N HIS A 44 -17.27 2.12 -6.02
CA HIS A 44 -16.56 0.86 -5.81
C HIS A 44 -15.09 1.09 -5.46
N PHE A 45 -14.39 1.93 -6.22
CA PHE A 45 -12.98 2.24 -5.99
C PHE A 45 -12.74 2.85 -4.61
N ILE A 46 -13.47 3.91 -4.27
CA ILE A 46 -13.31 4.63 -3.00
C ILE A 46 -13.65 3.72 -1.82
N SER A 47 -14.74 2.94 -1.92
CA SER A 47 -15.14 2.02 -0.86
C SER A 47 -14.10 0.94 -0.59
N GLN A 48 -13.52 0.35 -1.64
CA GLN A 48 -12.44 -0.63 -1.50
C GLN A 48 -11.19 0.01 -0.87
N CYS A 49 -10.78 1.17 -1.36
CA CYS A 49 -9.64 1.90 -0.79
C CYS A 49 -9.88 2.28 0.68
N ALA A 50 -11.08 2.75 1.03
CA ALA A 50 -11.44 3.09 2.40
C ALA A 50 -11.39 1.88 3.34
N HIS A 51 -11.90 0.74 2.88
CA HIS A 51 -11.87 -0.51 3.65
C HIS A 51 -10.43 -0.96 3.95
N GLU A 52 -9.58 -1.01 2.93
CA GLU A 52 -8.19 -1.49 3.02
C GLU A 52 -7.27 -0.56 3.83
N SER A 53 -7.56 0.74 3.84
CA SER A 53 -6.69 1.77 4.44
C SER A 53 -7.26 2.41 5.71
N ASN A 54 -8.27 1.80 6.33
CA ASN A 54 -8.94 2.36 7.51
C ASN A 54 -9.42 3.80 7.25
N ASN A 55 -10.26 3.99 6.23
CA ASN A 55 -10.77 5.28 5.79
C ASN A 55 -9.63 6.27 5.43
N PHE A 56 -8.66 5.81 4.63
CA PHE A 56 -7.49 6.57 4.16
C PHE A 56 -6.56 7.07 5.27
N ARG A 57 -6.62 6.47 6.47
CA ARG A 57 -5.79 6.84 7.61
C ARG A 57 -4.52 6.01 7.77
N SER A 58 -4.48 4.83 7.15
CA SER A 58 -3.35 3.90 7.24
C SER A 58 -2.66 3.77 5.89
N LEU A 59 -1.64 4.59 5.65
CA LEU A 59 -0.89 4.62 4.39
C LEU A 59 0.40 3.82 4.42
N SER A 60 0.81 3.32 5.56
CA SER A 60 2.00 2.49 5.70
C SER A 60 1.72 1.38 6.69
N GLU A 61 2.20 0.20 6.39
CA GLU A 61 2.06 -0.92 7.31
C GLU A 61 2.79 -0.65 8.64
N ASN A 62 2.17 -1.11 9.72
CA ASN A 62 2.77 -1.03 11.05
C ASN A 62 3.53 -2.32 11.36
N LEU A 63 4.85 -2.26 11.33
CA LEU A 63 5.74 -3.38 11.66
C LEU A 63 6.28 -3.31 13.10
N ASN A 64 5.69 -2.51 13.97
CA ASN A 64 6.11 -2.40 15.37
C ASN A 64 5.58 -3.56 16.23
N TYR A 65 6.05 -4.76 15.96
CA TYR A 65 5.62 -5.97 16.65
C TYR A 65 6.39 -6.23 17.95
N SER A 66 5.69 -6.74 18.97
CA SER A 66 6.32 -7.36 20.14
C SER A 66 6.86 -8.75 19.79
N GLU A 67 7.72 -9.30 20.62
CA GLU A 67 8.22 -10.68 20.49
C GLU A 67 7.07 -11.70 20.35
N LYS A 68 6.08 -11.63 21.24
CA LYS A 68 4.89 -12.49 21.19
C LYS A 68 4.13 -12.36 19.84
N ALA A 69 3.98 -11.13 19.36
CA ALA A 69 3.29 -10.88 18.10
C ALA A 69 4.10 -11.36 16.89
N LEU A 70 5.45 -11.24 16.90
CA LEU A 70 6.30 -11.79 15.85
C LEU A 70 6.17 -13.31 15.75
N ASN A 71 6.19 -14.01 16.88
CA ASN A 71 6.00 -15.47 16.91
C ASN A 71 4.61 -15.88 16.41
N ALA A 72 3.58 -15.10 16.69
CA ALA A 72 2.20 -15.38 16.27
C ALA A 72 1.95 -15.05 14.79
N VAL A 73 2.35 -13.86 14.33
CA VAL A 73 2.04 -13.34 12.98
C VAL A 73 3.05 -13.84 11.96
N PHE A 74 4.33 -13.86 12.33
CA PHE A 74 5.44 -14.26 11.47
C PHE A 74 6.09 -15.57 11.93
N GLY A 75 5.31 -16.49 12.49
CA GLY A 75 5.80 -17.77 13.03
C GLY A 75 6.56 -18.66 12.03
N ARG A 76 6.47 -18.36 10.72
CA ARG A 76 7.32 -18.96 9.70
C ARG A 76 8.77 -18.53 9.82
N TYR A 77 9.02 -17.29 10.23
CA TYR A 77 10.34 -16.65 10.29
C TYR A 77 10.92 -16.65 11.70
N PHE A 78 10.05 -16.61 12.72
CA PHE A 78 10.45 -16.49 14.13
C PHE A 78 10.02 -17.70 14.95
N GLY A 79 10.82 -18.06 15.95
CA GLY A 79 10.54 -19.16 16.87
C GLY A 79 11.79 -19.86 17.34
N SER A 80 11.63 -20.99 18.04
CA SER A 80 12.72 -21.77 18.64
C SER A 80 13.39 -22.78 17.70
N ALA A 81 12.83 -23.03 16.50
CA ALA A 81 13.43 -23.96 15.56
C ALA A 81 14.74 -23.39 14.97
N ALA A 82 15.75 -24.26 14.74
CA ALA A 82 17.10 -23.86 14.34
C ALA A 82 17.18 -23.00 13.05
N HIS A 83 16.21 -23.14 12.14
CA HIS A 83 16.13 -22.35 10.90
C HIS A 83 15.40 -21.03 11.06
N LYS A 84 14.88 -20.71 12.25
CA LYS A 84 14.16 -19.47 12.55
C LYS A 84 15.03 -18.51 13.37
N ARG A 85 14.68 -17.23 13.30
CA ARG A 85 15.34 -16.22 14.13
C ARG A 85 14.63 -16.10 15.49
N ASN A 86 15.40 -15.68 16.48
CA ASN A 86 14.85 -15.35 17.79
C ASN A 86 14.05 -14.04 17.68
N ALA A 87 12.77 -14.06 18.00
CA ALA A 87 11.88 -12.90 17.89
C ALA A 87 12.28 -11.73 18.82
N ALA A 88 12.92 -12.04 19.98
CA ALA A 88 13.39 -11.02 20.91
C ALA A 88 14.40 -10.05 20.27
N ASP A 89 15.27 -10.56 19.36
CA ASP A 89 16.29 -9.76 18.68
C ASP A 89 15.72 -8.79 17.63
N TYR A 90 14.46 -8.96 17.26
CA TYR A 90 13.73 -8.18 16.24
C TYR A 90 12.60 -7.34 16.82
N ALA A 91 12.13 -7.69 18.03
CA ALA A 91 10.98 -7.03 18.65
C ALA A 91 11.14 -5.51 18.71
N ARG A 92 10.08 -4.79 18.35
CA ARG A 92 10.03 -3.32 18.35
C ARG A 92 11.03 -2.62 17.41
N ASN A 93 11.57 -3.37 16.44
CA ASN A 93 12.42 -2.81 15.39
C ASN A 93 11.80 -3.04 14.00
N PRO A 94 10.91 -2.15 13.53
CA PRO A 94 10.18 -2.29 12.26
C PRO A 94 11.08 -2.49 11.04
N GLU A 95 12.20 -1.77 10.98
CA GLU A 95 13.14 -1.85 9.87
C GLU A 95 13.83 -3.21 9.81
N LYS A 96 14.32 -3.69 10.94
CA LYS A 96 14.95 -5.01 11.05
C LYS A 96 13.96 -6.13 10.71
N ILE A 97 12.71 -6.00 11.15
CA ILE A 97 11.63 -6.94 10.82
C ILE A 97 11.39 -6.96 9.32
N ALA A 98 11.17 -5.80 8.69
CA ALA A 98 10.92 -5.69 7.25
C ALA A 98 12.07 -6.28 6.43
N ASN A 99 13.31 -5.92 6.78
CA ASN A 99 14.52 -6.39 6.09
C ASN A 99 14.80 -7.88 6.28
N TYR A 100 14.07 -8.55 7.16
CA TYR A 100 14.09 -10.00 7.25
C TYR A 100 12.91 -10.66 6.55
N VAL A 101 11.68 -10.25 6.89
CA VAL A 101 10.47 -10.94 6.39
C VAL A 101 10.15 -10.65 4.93
N TYR A 102 10.63 -9.53 4.38
CA TYR A 102 10.36 -9.12 3.00
C TYR A 102 11.52 -9.36 2.02
N MET A 103 12.68 -9.80 2.49
CA MET A 103 13.77 -10.16 1.58
C MET A 103 13.48 -11.46 0.83
N ASP A 104 13.78 -11.46 -0.45
CA ASP A 104 13.52 -12.60 -1.33
C ASP A 104 14.26 -13.87 -0.89
N GLU A 105 15.44 -13.72 -0.28
CA GLU A 105 16.23 -14.83 0.27
C GLU A 105 15.41 -15.73 1.21
N PHE A 106 14.52 -15.12 2.02
CA PHE A 106 13.74 -15.83 3.04
C PHE A 106 12.31 -16.16 2.62
N ARG A 107 11.91 -15.84 1.37
CA ARG A 107 10.53 -15.97 0.90
C ARG A 107 10.38 -17.03 -0.18
N LYS A 108 9.23 -17.73 -0.14
CA LYS A 108 8.80 -18.61 -1.23
C LYS A 108 8.39 -17.81 -2.47
N TYR A 109 7.60 -16.76 -2.26
CA TYR A 109 7.14 -15.87 -3.33
C TYR A 109 8.02 -14.63 -3.36
N LYS A 110 8.70 -14.43 -4.48
CA LYS A 110 9.65 -13.34 -4.68
C LYS A 110 8.93 -12.03 -4.92
N MET A 111 9.54 -10.94 -4.47
CA MET A 111 9.01 -9.58 -4.57
C MET A 111 10.01 -8.61 -5.22
N GLY A 112 11.15 -9.13 -5.67
CA GLY A 112 12.26 -8.34 -6.20
C GLY A 112 13.13 -7.67 -5.14
N ASN A 113 12.93 -7.98 -3.85
CA ASN A 113 13.70 -7.43 -2.73
C ASN A 113 15.00 -8.23 -2.55
N VAL A 114 16.03 -7.85 -3.31
CA VAL A 114 17.30 -8.59 -3.36
C VAL A 114 18.49 -7.80 -2.81
N GLN A 115 18.36 -6.48 -2.67
CA GLN A 115 19.40 -5.61 -2.13
C GLN A 115 19.15 -5.37 -0.63
N GLU A 116 20.24 -5.19 0.11
CA GLU A 116 20.16 -4.84 1.53
C GLU A 116 19.28 -3.59 1.73
N GLY A 117 18.36 -3.66 2.70
CA GLY A 117 17.42 -2.59 2.98
C GLY A 117 16.14 -2.57 2.12
N ASP A 118 16.04 -3.42 1.08
CA ASP A 118 14.86 -3.44 0.21
C ASP A 118 13.57 -3.77 0.95
N GLY A 119 13.64 -4.66 1.92
CA GLY A 119 12.48 -5.05 2.72
C GLY A 119 11.81 -3.85 3.40
N TRP A 120 12.61 -2.95 4.00
CA TRP A 120 12.11 -1.72 4.59
C TRP A 120 11.76 -0.67 3.57
N LYS A 121 12.62 -0.48 2.56
CA LYS A 121 12.43 0.53 1.51
C LYS A 121 11.13 0.32 0.76
N PHE A 122 10.82 -0.92 0.39
CA PHE A 122 9.66 -1.31 -0.40
C PHE A 122 8.57 -2.02 0.41
N ARG A 123 8.45 -1.69 1.71
CA ARG A 123 7.36 -2.17 2.56
C ARG A 123 5.99 -1.67 2.07
N GLY A 124 4.91 -2.23 2.58
CA GLY A 124 3.55 -1.88 2.18
C GLY A 124 3.21 -0.42 2.42
N ARG A 125 2.80 0.29 1.37
CA ARG A 125 2.34 1.69 1.42
C ARG A 125 1.17 1.94 0.47
N GLY A 126 0.52 3.08 0.70
CA GLY A 126 -0.62 3.54 -0.10
C GLY A 126 -1.93 2.84 0.24
N LEU A 127 -2.99 3.24 -0.45
CA LEU A 127 -4.37 2.78 -0.20
C LEU A 127 -4.57 1.28 -0.47
N LYS A 128 -3.74 0.68 -1.32
CA LYS A 128 -3.77 -0.76 -1.67
C LYS A 128 -2.53 -1.53 -1.20
N GLN A 129 -1.74 -0.95 -0.28
CA GLN A 129 -0.58 -1.59 0.33
C GLN A 129 0.41 -2.15 -0.71
N LEU A 130 0.83 -1.32 -1.66
CA LEU A 130 1.85 -1.67 -2.64
C LEU A 130 3.13 -2.12 -1.93
N THR A 131 3.62 -3.32 -2.23
CA THR A 131 4.73 -3.97 -1.50
C THR A 131 5.69 -4.66 -2.46
N GLY A 132 6.99 -4.57 -2.18
CA GLY A 132 8.07 -5.22 -2.93
C GLY A 132 8.62 -4.39 -4.09
N ARG A 133 9.97 -4.43 -4.25
CA ARG A 133 10.70 -3.68 -5.30
C ARG A 133 10.09 -3.89 -6.69
N GLU A 134 9.69 -5.12 -7.03
CA GLU A 134 9.10 -5.42 -8.34
C GLU A 134 7.81 -4.64 -8.59
N ASN A 135 6.91 -4.57 -7.61
CA ASN A 135 5.66 -3.84 -7.75
C ASN A 135 5.90 -2.31 -7.79
N TYR A 136 6.80 -1.79 -6.97
CA TYR A 136 7.19 -0.38 -7.03
C TYR A 136 7.87 -0.04 -8.36
N THR A 137 8.66 -0.96 -8.93
CA THR A 137 9.25 -0.78 -10.27
C THR A 137 8.18 -0.75 -11.36
N LYS A 138 7.21 -1.66 -11.33
CA LYS A 138 6.10 -1.70 -12.30
C LYS A 138 5.26 -0.42 -12.24
N PHE A 139 4.90 0.00 -11.04
CA PHE A 139 4.16 1.25 -10.83
C PHE A 139 4.99 2.46 -11.27
N GLY A 140 6.23 2.58 -10.81
CA GLY A 140 7.11 3.69 -11.17
C GLY A 140 7.30 3.82 -12.69
N ARG A 141 7.49 2.72 -13.39
CA ARG A 141 7.57 2.70 -14.87
C ARG A 141 6.30 3.24 -15.54
N SER A 142 5.13 2.98 -14.99
CA SER A 142 3.86 3.45 -15.56
C SER A 142 3.70 4.97 -15.50
N ILE A 143 4.43 5.63 -14.59
CA ILE A 143 4.43 7.08 -14.39
C ILE A 143 5.81 7.72 -14.60
N ASN A 144 6.75 6.98 -15.21
CA ASN A 144 8.11 7.43 -15.58
C ASN A 144 8.99 7.89 -14.40
N ILE A 145 8.92 7.19 -13.26
CA ILE A 145 9.81 7.39 -12.12
C ILE A 145 10.49 6.08 -11.69
N SER A 146 11.57 6.17 -10.91
CA SER A 146 12.26 5.01 -10.34
C SER A 146 11.42 4.32 -9.25
N ALA A 147 11.78 3.09 -8.88
CA ALA A 147 11.13 2.38 -7.77
C ALA A 147 11.34 3.11 -6.43
N GLU A 148 12.50 3.72 -6.23
CA GLU A 148 12.84 4.49 -5.06
C GLU A 148 11.98 5.76 -4.93
N GLU A 149 11.84 6.51 -6.02
CA GLU A 149 10.95 7.67 -6.08
C GLU A 149 9.49 7.26 -5.87
N ALA A 150 9.05 6.15 -6.47
CA ALA A 150 7.72 5.59 -6.26
C ALA A 150 7.47 5.24 -4.80
N ALA A 151 8.46 4.69 -4.07
CA ALA A 151 8.34 4.37 -2.66
C ALA A 151 8.13 5.61 -1.77
N VAL A 152 8.67 6.75 -2.15
CA VAL A 152 8.43 8.04 -1.49
C VAL A 152 7.07 8.60 -1.90
N TYR A 153 6.77 8.59 -3.19
CA TYR A 153 5.54 9.15 -3.75
C TYR A 153 4.28 8.46 -3.22
N VAL A 154 4.25 7.13 -3.17
CA VAL A 154 3.10 6.35 -2.66
C VAL A 154 2.77 6.64 -1.19
N ALA A 155 3.69 7.24 -0.43
CA ALA A 155 3.43 7.69 0.93
C ALA A 155 2.66 9.02 1.03
N THR A 156 2.45 9.72 -0.09
CA THR A 156 1.65 10.95 -0.18
C THR A 156 0.21 10.63 -0.58
N PRO A 157 -0.79 11.52 -0.30
CA PRO A 157 -2.16 11.34 -0.78
C PRO A 157 -2.25 11.12 -2.29
N ALA A 158 -1.57 11.94 -3.09
CA ALA A 158 -1.56 11.83 -4.55
C ALA A 158 -1.00 10.49 -5.02
N GLY A 159 0.16 10.08 -4.52
CA GLY A 159 0.78 8.81 -4.90
C GLY A 159 0.03 7.59 -4.37
N ALA A 160 -0.59 7.69 -3.20
CA ALA A 160 -1.44 6.63 -2.65
C ALA A 160 -2.67 6.38 -3.51
N VAL A 161 -3.32 7.44 -4.01
CA VAL A 161 -4.44 7.36 -4.95
C VAL A 161 -3.95 6.83 -6.30
N GLU A 162 -2.85 7.36 -6.84
CA GLU A 162 -2.36 6.96 -8.16
C GLU A 162 -1.92 5.49 -8.21
N SER A 163 -1.22 5.01 -7.20
CA SER A 163 -0.85 3.59 -7.10
C SER A 163 -2.07 2.67 -6.97
N ALA A 164 -3.13 3.12 -6.28
CA ALA A 164 -4.38 2.38 -6.19
C ALA A 164 -5.15 2.37 -7.52
N CYS A 165 -5.20 3.50 -8.23
CA CYS A 165 -5.80 3.60 -9.57
C CYS A 165 -5.03 2.73 -10.59
N TRP A 166 -3.70 2.75 -10.55
CA TRP A 166 -2.87 1.88 -11.37
C TRP A 166 -3.17 0.39 -11.10
N PHE A 167 -3.26 -0.01 -9.84
CA PHE A 167 -3.64 -1.39 -9.48
C PHE A 167 -5.03 -1.75 -10.01
N TRP A 168 -5.99 -0.84 -9.91
CA TRP A 168 -7.35 -1.01 -10.38
C TRP A 168 -7.40 -1.24 -11.89
N ASP A 169 -6.69 -0.42 -12.65
CA ASP A 169 -6.58 -0.51 -14.10
C ASP A 169 -5.84 -1.78 -14.55
N ALA A 170 -4.68 -2.06 -13.96
CA ALA A 170 -3.88 -3.25 -14.27
C ALA A 170 -4.62 -4.58 -14.04
N ASN A 171 -5.64 -4.58 -13.17
CA ASN A 171 -6.51 -5.74 -12.92
C ASN A 171 -7.87 -5.64 -13.64
N ASN A 172 -8.05 -4.68 -14.55
CA ASN A 172 -9.27 -4.46 -15.33
C ASN A 172 -10.56 -4.35 -14.48
N LEU A 173 -10.46 -3.75 -13.28
CA LEU A 173 -11.58 -3.69 -12.33
C LEU A 173 -12.70 -2.74 -12.77
N ASN A 174 -12.42 -1.82 -13.69
CA ASN A 174 -13.46 -0.99 -14.33
C ASN A 174 -14.51 -1.81 -15.10
N SER A 175 -14.18 -3.03 -15.52
CA SER A 175 -15.10 -3.88 -16.28
C SER A 175 -16.15 -4.55 -15.41
N ILE A 176 -15.92 -4.64 -14.11
CA ILE A 176 -16.81 -5.31 -13.13
C ILE A 176 -17.41 -4.33 -12.12
N ALA A 177 -16.96 -3.09 -12.12
CA ALA A 177 -17.43 -2.02 -11.23
C ALA A 177 -18.68 -1.32 -11.74
#